data_0c3249203755138ba7e41a83c12a293e
#
_entry.id   0c3249203755138ba7e41a83c12a293e
#
_cell.length_a   1.000
_cell.length_b   1.000
_cell.length_c   1.000
_cell.angle_alpha   90.00
_cell.angle_beta   90.00
_cell.angle_gamma   90.00
#
_symmetry.space_group_name_H-M   'P 1'
#
loop_
_entity.id
_entity.type
_entity.pdbx_description
1 polymer ?
#
loop_
_entity_poly.entity_id
_entity_poly.type
_entity_poly.pdbx_seq_one_letter_code
_entity_poly.pdbx_strand_id
1 'polypeptide(L)'
;MDKKIVEMGYYWYGYSTDITELINKCGICHSEKAEKKLPSNTKIIITNEPHKRYQSKVWYLPSDLKENTDYEYCLHIIEHYSKWLSSYLLKNKSAELVVSKIKVFFGDNGPWKIFQTDNGKEFNKMILKTFLENHNVKYLISTPYHPQTNGCCEATHKEVKNYLLRKKELLKNKFDLEI
;
A
#
# COMPACT_ATOMS: atom_id res chain seq x y z
N MET A 1 -17.22 -2.85 -12.92
CA MET A 1 -18.51 -3.50 -12.55
C MET A 1 -19.14 -4.17 -13.75
N ASP A 2 -19.20 -3.54 -14.89
CA ASP A 2 -19.82 -4.03 -16.13
C ASP A 2 -19.32 -5.40 -16.57
N LYS A 3 -17.98 -5.60 -16.64
CA LYS A 3 -17.40 -6.89 -17.02
C LYS A 3 -17.87 -8.05 -16.11
N LYS A 4 -17.99 -7.79 -14.82
CA LYS A 4 -18.35 -8.82 -13.84
C LYS A 4 -19.82 -9.24 -13.93
N ILE A 5 -20.70 -8.33 -14.30
CA ILE A 5 -22.14 -8.59 -14.50
C ILE A 5 -22.32 -9.46 -15.75
N VAL A 6 -21.60 -9.15 -16.83
CA VAL A 6 -21.63 -9.94 -18.07
C VAL A 6 -20.99 -11.32 -17.85
N GLU A 7 -19.89 -11.42 -17.10
CA GLU A 7 -19.27 -12.70 -16.72
C GLU A 7 -20.19 -13.59 -15.86
N MET A 8 -21.10 -12.98 -15.09
CA MET A 8 -22.13 -13.68 -14.31
C MET A 8 -23.36 -14.08 -15.16
N GLY A 9 -23.34 -13.80 -16.46
CA GLY A 9 -24.41 -14.18 -17.38
C GLY A 9 -25.59 -13.21 -17.46
N TYR A 10 -25.48 -12.02 -16.85
CA TYR A 10 -26.53 -11.01 -16.92
C TYR A 10 -26.28 -10.02 -18.05
N TYR A 11 -27.28 -9.85 -18.91
CA TYR A 11 -27.21 -8.88 -20.00
C TYR A 11 -28.61 -8.33 -20.32
N TRP A 12 -28.74 -7.01 -20.49
CA TRP A 12 -29.94 -6.33 -21.00
C TRP A 12 -29.53 -5.09 -21.80
N TYR A 13 -30.43 -4.64 -22.65
CA TYR A 13 -30.18 -3.46 -23.47
C TYR A 13 -30.02 -2.22 -22.57
N GLY A 14 -28.94 -1.46 -22.72
CA GLY A 14 -28.65 -0.26 -21.92
C GLY A 14 -28.03 -0.53 -20.56
N TYR A 15 -27.64 -1.76 -20.22
CA TYR A 15 -27.08 -2.15 -18.91
C TYR A 15 -25.93 -1.25 -18.43
N SER A 16 -25.07 -0.78 -19.33
CA SER A 16 -23.94 0.08 -18.97
C SER A 16 -24.41 1.46 -18.49
N THR A 17 -25.45 2.01 -19.12
CA THR A 17 -26.08 3.27 -18.73
C THR A 17 -26.75 3.14 -17.37
N ASP A 18 -27.53 2.06 -17.17
CA ASP A 18 -28.26 1.80 -15.93
C ASP A 18 -27.31 1.60 -14.75
N ILE A 19 -26.23 0.84 -14.97
CA ILE A 19 -25.18 0.65 -13.94
C ILE A 19 -24.50 1.99 -13.59
N THR A 20 -24.22 2.81 -14.60
CA THR A 20 -23.60 4.12 -14.38
C THR A 20 -24.55 5.04 -13.59
N GLU A 21 -25.83 5.02 -13.89
CA GLU A 21 -26.84 5.78 -13.17
C GLU A 21 -26.99 5.32 -11.73
N LEU A 22 -27.02 4.01 -11.50
CA LEU A 22 -27.07 3.40 -10.17
C LEU A 22 -25.84 3.81 -9.33
N ILE A 23 -24.63 3.74 -9.91
CA ILE A 23 -23.39 4.13 -9.23
C ILE A 23 -23.40 5.62 -8.88
N ASN A 24 -23.91 6.46 -9.78
CA ASN A 24 -23.96 7.91 -9.55
C ASN A 24 -25.00 8.29 -8.49
N LYS A 25 -26.08 7.53 -8.33
CA LYS A 25 -27.08 7.72 -7.27
C LYS A 25 -26.68 7.09 -5.93
N CYS A 26 -25.67 6.21 -5.92
CA CYS A 26 -25.22 5.56 -4.71
C CYS A 26 -24.36 6.51 -3.85
N GLY A 27 -24.85 6.93 -2.69
CA GLY A 27 -24.14 7.80 -1.76
C GLY A 27 -22.77 7.26 -1.34
N ILE A 28 -22.63 5.95 -1.14
CA ILE A 28 -21.38 5.28 -0.79
C ILE A 28 -20.37 5.37 -1.96
N CYS A 29 -20.83 5.10 -3.18
CA CYS A 29 -19.97 5.19 -4.37
C CYS A 29 -19.59 6.63 -4.67
N HIS A 30 -20.48 7.57 -4.37
CA HIS A 30 -20.24 8.99 -4.61
C HIS A 30 -19.23 9.58 -3.62
N SER A 31 -19.30 9.21 -2.35
CA SER A 31 -18.32 9.62 -1.33
C SER A 31 -16.90 9.07 -1.59
N GLU A 32 -16.79 7.92 -2.26
CA GLU A 32 -15.50 7.35 -2.68
C GLU A 32 -14.94 7.94 -3.98
N LYS A 33 -15.79 8.56 -4.78
CA LYS A 33 -15.41 9.28 -6.02
C LYS A 33 -14.92 10.71 -5.78
N ALA A 34 -14.39 11.05 -4.59
CA ALA A 34 -13.72 12.34 -4.41
C ALA A 34 -12.71 12.52 -5.55
N GLU A 35 -13.01 13.45 -6.44
CA GLU A 35 -12.21 13.75 -7.63
C GLU A 35 -10.75 13.95 -7.20
N LYS A 36 -9.91 13.01 -7.57
CA LYS A 36 -8.46 13.19 -7.50
C LYS A 36 -8.07 14.20 -8.58
N LYS A 37 -8.28 15.48 -8.33
CA LYS A 37 -7.63 16.52 -9.12
C LYS A 37 -6.12 16.36 -8.91
N LEU A 38 -5.47 15.75 -9.88
CA LEU A 38 -4.01 15.71 -9.91
C LEU A 38 -3.55 17.18 -10.05
N PRO A 39 -2.72 17.69 -9.14
CA PRO A 39 -2.12 19.00 -9.31
C PRO A 39 -1.40 19.07 -10.66
N SER A 40 -1.55 20.16 -11.39
CA SER A 40 -1.06 20.36 -12.77
C SER A 40 0.44 20.15 -13.00
N ASN A 41 1.24 20.02 -11.95
CA ASN A 41 2.70 19.83 -11.99
C ASN A 41 3.17 18.49 -11.40
N THR A 42 2.36 17.45 -11.42
CA THR A 42 2.73 16.15 -10.82
C THR A 42 3.72 15.41 -11.74
N LYS A 43 4.99 15.36 -11.37
CA LYS A 43 5.95 14.46 -12.01
C LYS A 43 5.72 13.03 -11.52
N ILE A 44 5.16 12.19 -12.38
CA ILE A 44 5.00 10.76 -12.10
C ILE A 44 6.39 10.11 -12.14
N ILE A 45 6.73 9.38 -11.07
CA ILE A 45 7.97 8.61 -11.04
C ILE A 45 7.71 7.29 -11.78
N ILE A 46 8.32 7.16 -12.95
CA ILE A 46 8.27 5.95 -13.77
C ILE A 46 9.58 5.19 -13.60
N THR A 47 9.50 3.91 -13.25
CA THR A 47 10.63 2.97 -13.29
C THR A 47 10.42 2.05 -14.49
N ASN A 48 11.46 1.83 -15.26
CA ASN A 48 11.44 1.08 -16.52
C ASN A 48 12.06 -0.32 -16.41
N GLU A 49 12.54 -0.70 -15.24
CA GLU A 49 13.16 -2.00 -14.99
C GLU A 49 12.86 -2.48 -13.56
N PRO A 50 12.75 -3.80 -13.31
CA PRO A 50 12.58 -4.37 -11.98
C PRO A 50 13.80 -4.10 -11.09
N HIS A 51 13.57 -4.16 -9.77
CA HIS A 51 14.58 -3.95 -8.72
C HIS A 51 15.33 -2.60 -8.75
N LYS A 52 14.87 -1.67 -9.57
CA LYS A 52 15.49 -0.33 -9.66
C LYS A 52 15.13 0.54 -8.47
N ARG A 53 13.86 0.56 -8.07
CA ARG A 53 13.36 1.46 -7.03
C ARG A 53 12.37 0.78 -6.12
N TYR A 54 12.68 0.83 -4.84
CA TYR A 54 11.79 0.42 -3.76
C TYR A 54 11.39 1.62 -2.92
N GLN A 55 10.16 1.58 -2.44
CA GLN A 55 9.62 2.58 -1.54
C GLN A 55 9.07 1.92 -0.29
N SER A 56 9.32 2.52 0.87
CA SER A 56 8.88 1.98 2.14
C SER A 56 8.11 3.01 2.96
N LYS A 57 7.11 2.52 3.71
CA LYS A 57 6.32 3.30 4.65
C LYS A 57 5.91 2.42 5.83
N VAL A 58 5.94 3.00 7.04
CA VAL A 58 5.33 2.40 8.23
C VAL A 58 3.96 3.03 8.47
N TRP A 59 2.98 2.22 8.78
CA TRP A 59 1.64 2.68 9.08
C TRP A 59 1.03 1.99 10.29
N TYR A 60 0.04 2.62 10.89
CA TYR A 60 -0.67 2.12 12.05
C TYR A 60 -1.72 1.08 11.63
N LEU A 61 -1.71 -0.08 12.26
CA LEU A 61 -2.78 -1.06 12.06
C LEU A 61 -4.09 -0.51 12.65
N PRO A 62 -5.22 -0.56 11.93
CA PRO A 62 -6.53 -0.24 12.49
C PRO A 62 -6.85 -1.08 13.72
N SER A 63 -7.64 -0.52 14.65
CA SER A 63 -8.09 -1.23 15.85
C SER A 63 -8.70 -2.58 15.52
N ASP A 64 -9.51 -2.63 14.46
CA ASP A 64 -10.20 -3.85 14.01
C ASP A 64 -9.25 -4.97 13.60
N LEU A 65 -8.02 -4.64 13.18
CA LEU A 65 -6.99 -5.63 12.80
C LEU A 65 -6.04 -5.96 13.95
N LYS A 66 -6.13 -5.26 15.09
CA LYS A 66 -5.29 -5.50 16.28
C LYS A 66 -5.88 -6.52 17.26
N GLU A 67 -7.15 -6.90 17.10
CA GLU A 67 -7.78 -7.88 17.97
C GLU A 67 -6.95 -9.18 17.99
N ASN A 68 -6.59 -9.60 19.20
CA ASN A 68 -5.81 -10.82 19.46
C ASN A 68 -4.37 -10.82 18.92
N THR A 69 -3.78 -9.66 18.65
CA THR A 69 -2.36 -9.55 18.24
C THR A 69 -1.62 -8.46 19.00
N ASP A 70 -0.31 -8.68 19.24
CA ASP A 70 0.60 -7.69 19.83
C ASP A 70 1.16 -6.71 18.77
N TYR A 71 0.69 -6.78 17.54
CA TYR A 71 1.21 -5.94 16.46
C TYR A 71 0.43 -4.64 16.37
N GLU A 72 1.16 -3.54 16.34
CA GLU A 72 0.59 -2.19 16.25
C GLU A 72 0.83 -1.53 14.90
N TYR A 73 1.88 -1.91 14.20
CA TYR A 73 2.32 -1.29 12.96
C TYR A 73 2.54 -2.32 11.87
N CYS A 74 2.56 -1.84 10.64
CA CYS A 74 2.96 -2.62 9.48
C CYS A 74 3.95 -1.81 8.64
N LEU A 75 5.07 -2.43 8.32
CA LEU A 75 6.03 -1.91 7.36
C LEU A 75 5.67 -2.44 5.98
N HIS A 76 5.41 -1.54 5.04
CA HIS A 76 5.23 -1.84 3.63
C HIS A 76 6.52 -1.51 2.87
N ILE A 77 6.91 -2.40 1.97
CA ILE A 77 7.98 -2.18 1.00
C ILE A 77 7.43 -2.54 -0.37
N ILE A 78 7.34 -1.56 -1.26
CA ILE A 78 6.79 -1.73 -2.60
C ILE A 78 7.87 -1.54 -3.67
N GLU A 79 7.91 -2.46 -4.64
CA GLU A 79 8.72 -2.35 -5.85
C GLU A 79 7.98 -1.50 -6.89
N HIS A 80 8.63 -0.48 -7.42
CA HIS A 80 7.96 0.52 -8.25
C HIS A 80 7.60 0.05 -9.67
N TYR A 81 8.31 -0.91 -10.24
CA TYR A 81 8.04 -1.43 -11.58
C TYR A 81 6.90 -2.44 -11.57
N SER A 82 7.06 -3.52 -10.83
CA SER A 82 6.08 -4.62 -10.75
C SER A 82 4.88 -4.32 -9.86
N LYS A 83 4.98 -3.31 -8.98
CA LYS A 83 4.04 -3.04 -7.88
C LYS A 83 3.99 -4.14 -6.82
N TRP A 84 4.98 -5.02 -6.82
CA TRP A 84 5.08 -6.06 -5.80
C TRP A 84 5.20 -5.43 -4.41
N LEU A 85 4.35 -5.89 -3.50
CA LEU A 85 4.29 -5.42 -2.13
C LEU A 85 4.72 -6.52 -1.16
N SER A 86 5.66 -6.20 -0.30
CA SER A 86 5.97 -6.97 0.91
C SER A 86 5.54 -6.22 2.15
N SER A 87 5.00 -6.96 3.12
CA SER A 87 4.43 -6.38 4.35
C SER A 87 4.95 -7.13 5.57
N TYR A 88 5.43 -6.40 6.56
CA TYR A 88 5.94 -6.94 7.82
C TYR A 88 5.18 -6.34 9.00
N LEU A 89 4.61 -7.19 9.83
CA LEU A 89 3.97 -6.77 11.07
C LEU A 89 5.04 -6.40 12.12
N LEU A 90 4.82 -5.31 12.83
CA LEU A 90 5.73 -4.77 13.82
C LEU A 90 4.99 -4.53 15.14
N LYS A 91 5.60 -4.94 16.26
CA LYS A 91 5.08 -4.66 17.62
C LYS A 91 5.25 -3.18 17.99
N ASN A 92 6.31 -2.57 17.54
CA ASN A 92 6.60 -1.14 17.70
C ASN A 92 7.28 -0.60 16.44
N LYS A 93 7.45 0.71 16.37
CA LYS A 93 8.13 1.37 15.25
C LYS A 93 9.52 1.86 15.62
N SER A 94 10.27 1.07 16.43
CA SER A 94 11.67 1.39 16.69
C SER A 94 12.49 1.29 15.41
N ALA A 95 13.47 2.16 15.28
CA ALA A 95 14.31 2.22 14.09
C ALA A 95 15.08 0.90 13.87
N GLU A 96 15.53 0.26 14.96
CA GLU A 96 16.27 -1.01 14.94
C GLU A 96 15.39 -2.11 14.34
N LEU A 97 14.12 -2.22 14.78
CA LEU A 97 13.19 -3.22 14.29
C LEU A 97 12.84 -2.99 12.82
N VAL A 98 12.56 -1.75 12.44
CA VAL A 98 12.26 -1.38 11.05
C VAL A 98 13.45 -1.71 10.14
N VAL A 99 14.66 -1.28 10.51
CA VAL A 99 15.87 -1.54 9.73
C VAL A 99 16.19 -3.04 9.68
N SER A 100 15.95 -3.81 10.74
CA SER A 100 16.14 -5.26 10.72
C SER A 100 15.26 -5.93 9.66
N LYS A 101 13.99 -5.51 9.54
CA LYS A 101 13.07 -6.03 8.50
C LYS A 101 13.48 -5.62 7.10
N ILE A 102 13.97 -4.39 6.93
CA ILE A 102 14.52 -3.92 5.64
C ILE A 102 15.75 -4.75 5.23
N LYS A 103 16.63 -5.09 6.17
CA LYS A 103 17.80 -5.95 5.91
C LYS A 103 17.39 -7.37 5.47
N VAL A 104 16.41 -7.97 6.14
CA VAL A 104 15.85 -9.28 5.75
C VAL A 104 15.30 -9.20 4.32
N PHE A 105 14.44 -8.20 4.06
CA PHE A 105 13.88 -8.00 2.73
C PHE A 105 14.96 -7.80 1.65
N PHE A 106 16.02 -7.06 1.97
CA PHE A 106 17.16 -6.87 1.07
C PHE A 106 17.88 -8.18 0.75
N GLY A 107 18.09 -9.04 1.75
CA GLY A 107 18.70 -10.36 1.56
C GLY A 107 17.86 -11.25 0.65
N ASP A 108 16.54 -11.23 0.80
CA ASP A 108 15.62 -12.08 0.05
C ASP A 108 15.40 -11.62 -1.41
N ASN A 109 15.48 -10.31 -1.67
CA ASN A 109 15.10 -9.72 -2.97
C ASN A 109 16.29 -9.18 -3.78
N GLY A 110 17.49 -9.30 -3.27
CA GLY A 110 18.71 -8.87 -3.95
C GLY A 110 18.95 -7.35 -3.95
N PRO A 111 19.98 -6.89 -4.65
CA PRO A 111 20.44 -5.51 -4.61
C PRO A 111 19.45 -4.57 -5.32
N TRP A 112 19.20 -3.42 -4.69
CA TRP A 112 18.40 -2.33 -5.24
C TRP A 112 19.29 -1.18 -5.72
N LYS A 113 18.78 -0.37 -6.65
CA LYS A 113 19.48 0.86 -7.04
C LYS A 113 19.08 2.06 -6.19
N ILE A 114 17.78 2.15 -5.83
CA ILE A 114 17.21 3.28 -5.09
C ILE A 114 16.26 2.75 -4.03
N PHE A 115 16.43 3.23 -2.80
CA PHE A 115 15.49 3.01 -1.71
C PHE A 115 14.95 4.34 -1.21
N GLN A 116 13.62 4.46 -1.13
CA GLN A 116 12.94 5.68 -0.74
C GLN A 116 12.05 5.46 0.47
N THR A 117 12.08 6.39 1.42
CA THR A 117 11.17 6.42 2.58
C THR A 117 10.51 7.78 2.71
N ASP A 118 9.53 7.89 3.56
CA ASP A 118 9.10 9.17 4.10
C ASP A 118 10.12 9.67 5.15
N ASN A 119 9.81 10.83 5.77
CA ASN A 119 10.67 11.45 6.77
C ASN A 119 10.39 10.94 8.20
N GLY A 120 9.84 9.71 8.35
CA GLY A 120 9.55 9.12 9.64
C GLY A 120 10.79 8.90 10.51
N LYS A 121 10.66 9.11 11.82
CA LYS A 121 11.76 8.89 12.78
C LYS A 121 12.19 7.43 12.85
N GLU A 122 11.28 6.52 12.54
CA GLU A 122 11.47 5.08 12.48
C GLU A 122 12.46 4.63 11.42
N PHE A 123 12.69 5.43 10.38
CA PHE A 123 13.73 5.19 9.38
C PHE A 123 15.08 5.75 9.80
N ASN A 124 15.44 5.63 11.08
CA ASN A 124 16.68 6.17 11.66
C ASN A 124 17.77 6.42 10.61
N LYS A 125 17.92 7.68 10.23
CA LYS A 125 18.69 8.12 9.06
C LYS A 125 20.13 7.61 9.05
N MET A 126 20.76 7.46 10.23
CA MET A 126 22.14 6.97 10.32
C MET A 126 22.24 5.46 10.06
N ILE A 127 21.51 4.64 10.80
CA ILE A 127 21.61 3.17 10.69
C ILE A 127 21.19 2.69 9.30
N LEU A 128 20.04 3.18 8.80
CA LEU A 128 19.56 2.82 7.48
C LEU A 128 20.47 3.37 6.38
N LYS A 129 20.89 4.61 6.51
CA LYS A 129 21.80 5.25 5.54
C LYS A 129 23.10 4.47 5.40
N THR A 130 23.77 4.18 6.51
CA THR A 130 25.02 3.40 6.51
C THR A 130 24.83 2.02 5.89
N PHE A 131 23.73 1.34 6.21
CA PHE A 131 23.42 0.05 5.61
C PHE A 131 23.27 0.15 4.08
N LEU A 132 22.52 1.12 3.59
CA LEU A 132 22.27 1.29 2.15
C LEU A 132 23.54 1.74 1.40
N GLU A 133 24.33 2.62 1.99
CA GLU A 133 25.63 3.06 1.44
C GLU A 133 26.61 1.89 1.28
N ASN A 134 26.71 1.02 2.28
CA ASN A 134 27.57 -0.17 2.23
C ASN A 134 27.18 -1.16 1.12
N HIS A 135 25.92 -1.06 0.62
CA HIS A 135 25.42 -1.89 -0.46
C HIS A 135 25.26 -1.12 -1.79
N ASN A 136 25.82 0.08 -1.89
CA ASN A 136 25.73 0.96 -3.07
C ASN A 136 24.29 1.31 -3.47
N VAL A 137 23.36 1.38 -2.51
CA VAL A 137 21.97 1.76 -2.71
C VAL A 137 21.79 3.25 -2.47
N LYS A 138 21.25 3.98 -3.45
CA LYS A 138 20.93 5.39 -3.30
C LYS A 138 19.72 5.56 -2.37
N TYR A 139 19.92 6.22 -1.24
CA TYR A 139 18.85 6.51 -0.29
C TYR A 139 18.17 7.86 -0.61
N LEU A 140 16.84 7.86 -0.70
CA LEU A 140 16.03 9.05 -0.92
C LEU A 140 15.00 9.19 0.19
N ILE A 141 14.87 10.41 0.71
CA ILE A 141 13.82 10.76 1.66
C ILE A 141 12.83 11.65 0.93
N SER A 142 11.55 11.31 1.01
CA SER A 142 10.49 12.15 0.43
C SER A 142 10.41 13.48 1.16
N THR A 143 10.37 14.55 0.41
CA THR A 143 10.18 15.89 0.98
C THR A 143 8.80 16.00 1.65
N PRO A 144 8.71 16.66 2.81
CA PRO A 144 7.43 16.99 3.42
C PRO A 144 6.54 17.75 2.42
N TYR A 145 5.24 17.53 2.50
CA TYR A 145 4.22 18.19 1.65
C TYR A 145 4.25 17.83 0.15
N HIS A 146 4.98 16.78 -0.27
CA HIS A 146 4.90 16.21 -1.61
C HIS A 146 4.28 14.79 -1.59
N PRO A 147 2.97 14.64 -1.34
CA PRO A 147 2.29 13.34 -1.24
C PRO A 147 2.42 12.51 -2.52
N GLN A 148 2.61 13.18 -3.64
CA GLN A 148 2.78 12.53 -4.95
C GLN A 148 4.01 11.63 -5.02
N THR A 149 5.05 11.96 -4.27
CA THR A 149 6.29 11.17 -4.20
C THR A 149 6.07 9.84 -3.48
N ASN A 150 5.06 9.77 -2.60
CA ASN A 150 4.65 8.58 -1.85
C ASN A 150 3.37 7.93 -2.38
N GLY A 151 2.79 8.46 -3.46
CA GLY A 151 1.49 8.06 -3.98
C GLY A 151 1.37 6.56 -4.30
N CYS A 152 2.46 5.92 -4.72
CA CYS A 152 2.47 4.48 -4.98
C CYS A 152 2.23 3.68 -3.68
N CYS A 153 2.95 4.00 -2.62
CA CYS A 153 2.80 3.37 -1.31
C CYS A 153 1.44 3.67 -0.67
N GLU A 154 0.94 4.89 -0.82
CA GLU A 154 -0.34 5.30 -0.24
C GLU A 154 -1.54 4.62 -0.92
N ALA A 155 -1.52 4.51 -2.24
CA ALA A 155 -2.56 3.79 -2.99
C ALA A 155 -2.61 2.31 -2.57
N THR A 156 -1.44 1.65 -2.57
CA THR A 156 -1.32 0.24 -2.18
C THR A 156 -1.72 0.02 -0.72
N HIS A 157 -1.36 0.94 0.18
CA HIS A 157 -1.76 0.89 1.58
C HIS A 157 -3.29 0.88 1.74
N LYS A 158 -4.01 1.76 1.03
CA LYS A 158 -5.47 1.82 1.07
C LYS A 158 -6.10 0.50 0.60
N GLU A 159 -5.57 -0.07 -0.47
CA GLU A 159 -6.06 -1.36 -1.01
C GLU A 159 -5.84 -2.52 -0.04
N VAL A 160 -4.63 -2.62 0.53
CA VAL A 160 -4.31 -3.68 1.52
C VAL A 160 -5.17 -3.55 2.77
N LYS A 161 -5.34 -2.34 3.31
CA LYS A 161 -6.23 -2.10 4.45
C LYS A 161 -7.64 -2.59 4.16
N ASN A 162 -8.21 -2.19 3.04
CA ASN A 162 -9.56 -2.58 2.65
C ASN A 162 -9.68 -4.10 2.44
N TYR A 163 -8.67 -4.73 1.85
CA TYR A 163 -8.63 -6.18 1.67
C TYR A 163 -8.62 -6.92 3.03
N LEU A 164 -7.78 -6.49 3.96
CA LEU A 164 -7.67 -7.11 5.28
C LEU A 164 -8.97 -6.98 6.09
N LEU A 165 -9.61 -5.82 6.04
CA LEU A 165 -10.90 -5.60 6.71
C LEU A 165 -11.99 -6.50 6.13
N ARG A 166 -12.09 -6.59 4.81
CA ARG A 166 -13.05 -7.51 4.14
C ARG A 166 -12.78 -8.97 4.48
N LYS A 167 -11.51 -9.39 4.53
CA LYS A 167 -11.14 -10.76 4.92
C LYS A 167 -11.57 -11.08 6.34
N LYS A 168 -11.36 -10.15 7.29
CA LYS A 168 -11.79 -10.31 8.68
C LYS A 168 -13.30 -10.51 8.78
N GLU A 169 -14.07 -9.69 8.05
CA GLU A 169 -15.53 -9.79 8.03
C GLU A 169 -16.03 -11.11 7.44
N LEU A 170 -15.41 -11.57 6.35
CA LEU A 170 -15.72 -12.87 5.75
C LEU A 170 -15.38 -14.04 6.67
N LEU A 171 -14.33 -13.94 7.47
CA LEU A 171 -13.95 -14.97 8.45
C LEU A 171 -14.93 -14.98 9.64
N LYS A 172 -15.37 -13.82 10.14
CA LYS A 172 -16.41 -13.75 11.18
C LYS A 172 -17.69 -14.46 10.72
N ASN A 173 -18.17 -14.12 9.52
CA ASN A 173 -19.40 -14.71 8.96
C ASN A 173 -19.30 -16.23 8.70
N LYS A 174 -18.08 -16.77 8.53
CA LYS A 174 -17.90 -18.23 8.38
C LYS A 174 -18.03 -18.95 9.72
N PHE A 175 -17.55 -18.36 10.80
CA PHE A 175 -17.67 -18.94 12.15
C PHE A 175 -19.09 -18.84 12.69
N ASP A 176 -19.88 -17.85 12.27
CA ASP A 176 -21.30 -17.71 12.68
C ASP A 176 -22.23 -18.67 11.94
N LEU A 177 -21.77 -19.37 10.89
CA LEU A 177 -22.54 -20.36 10.13
C LEU A 177 -22.27 -21.81 10.57
N GLU A 178 -21.33 -22.05 11.48
CA GLU A 178 -20.97 -23.37 12.01
C GLU A 178 -21.48 -23.60 13.44
N ILE A 179 -22.39 -22.72 13.96
CA ILE A 179 -23.13 -22.88 15.22
C ILE A 179 -24.63 -23.06 14.89
#